data_d9f5dd51e65c919faac1a5f0f3b33b07
#
_entry.id   d9f5dd51e65c919faac1a5f0f3b33b07
#
_cell.length_a   1.000
_cell.length_b   1.000
_cell.length_c   1.000
_cell.angle_alpha   90.00
_cell.angle_beta   90.00
_cell.angle_gamma   90.00
#
_symmetry.space_group_name_H-M   'P 1'
#
loop_
_entity.id
_entity.type
_entity.pdbx_description
1 polymer ?
#
loop_
_entity_poly.entity_id
_entity_poly.type
_entity_poly.pdbx_seq_one_letter_code
_entity_poly.pdbx_strand_id
1 'polypeptide(L)'
;MYEQTEQFGAEHVRDTITNAELSGDIKVLTGEKDTYQAKNIIIATGAYARPIGCKGEQEYKGRGISYCATCDANFFTDLEVYVAGGGDAAVEEALYLTKFARKVTIIHRRDELRAAKSIQEKAFANPKIAFLWDSVVEEVSGDGLLQTMTVKNIKTGEFTKIEADPKDGLFGLFGFIGMIPNTGVFADKVETDDKGYIKTDEDMHTNVPGVYAAGDVRVKSLRQVVTAVADGAIAAVQVERSMSDY
;
A
#
# COMPACT_ATOMS: atom_id res chain seq x y z
N MET A 1 -14.82 14.94 -6.40
CA MET A 1 -15.23 13.61 -6.92
C MET A 1 -16.57 13.16 -6.32
N TYR A 2 -16.73 13.11 -4.99
CA TYR A 2 -17.99 12.69 -4.35
C TYR A 2 -19.21 13.54 -4.80
N GLU A 3 -19.16 14.84 -4.64
CA GLU A 3 -20.23 15.77 -5.08
C GLU A 3 -20.55 15.67 -6.58
N GLN A 4 -19.55 15.33 -7.40
CA GLN A 4 -19.76 15.12 -8.84
C GLN A 4 -20.57 13.87 -9.13
N THR A 5 -20.33 12.76 -8.41
CA THR A 5 -21.10 11.53 -8.63
C THR A 5 -22.55 11.70 -8.20
N GLU A 6 -22.83 12.41 -7.11
CA GLU A 6 -24.19 12.73 -6.69
C GLU A 6 -24.97 13.56 -7.72
N GLN A 7 -24.30 14.51 -8.41
CA GLN A 7 -24.91 15.31 -9.48
C GLN A 7 -25.38 14.45 -10.67
N PHE A 8 -24.75 13.27 -10.88
CA PHE A 8 -25.16 12.31 -11.90
C PHE A 8 -26.09 11.22 -11.37
N GLY A 9 -26.64 11.38 -10.18
CA GLY A 9 -27.64 10.47 -9.61
C GLY A 9 -27.05 9.21 -8.94
N ALA A 10 -25.74 9.17 -8.71
CA ALA A 10 -25.14 8.06 -7.94
C ALA A 10 -25.55 8.15 -6.47
N GLU A 11 -26.08 7.05 -5.94
CA GLU A 11 -26.41 6.94 -4.53
C GLU A 11 -25.17 6.49 -3.73
N HIS A 12 -24.89 7.16 -2.62
CA HIS A 12 -23.81 6.82 -1.71
C HIS A 12 -24.34 6.27 -0.39
N VAL A 13 -24.06 4.98 -0.14
CA VAL A 13 -24.43 4.30 1.09
C VAL A 13 -23.22 4.03 1.95
N ARG A 14 -23.25 4.40 3.23
CA ARG A 14 -22.21 4.09 4.21
C ARG A 14 -22.57 2.81 4.95
N ASP A 15 -21.98 1.72 4.49
CA ASP A 15 -22.11 0.40 5.11
C ASP A 15 -20.80 -0.38 5.00
N THR A 16 -20.62 -1.38 5.86
CA THR A 16 -19.50 -2.33 5.81
C THR A 16 -20.00 -3.63 5.25
N ILE A 17 -19.53 -4.01 4.07
CA ILE A 17 -19.90 -5.30 3.45
C ILE A 17 -19.19 -6.43 4.19
N THR A 18 -19.96 -7.36 4.71
CA THR A 18 -19.48 -8.52 5.51
C THR A 18 -19.54 -9.84 4.75
N ASN A 19 -20.41 -9.93 3.73
CA ASN A 19 -20.50 -11.09 2.85
C ASN A 19 -20.88 -10.69 1.43
N ALA A 20 -20.53 -11.53 0.45
CA ALA A 20 -20.90 -11.38 -0.95
C ALA A 20 -21.29 -12.73 -1.54
N GLU A 21 -22.42 -12.80 -2.23
CA GLU A 21 -22.83 -13.93 -3.08
C GLU A 21 -22.77 -13.45 -4.52
N LEU A 22 -21.80 -13.98 -5.27
CA LEU A 22 -21.47 -13.49 -6.62
C LEU A 22 -21.96 -14.42 -7.73
N SER A 23 -22.56 -15.54 -7.39
CA SER A 23 -23.11 -16.52 -8.34
C SER A 23 -24.47 -16.07 -8.88
N GLY A 24 -24.81 -16.49 -10.09
CA GLY A 24 -26.10 -16.18 -10.73
C GLY A 24 -26.17 -14.76 -11.33
N ASP A 25 -27.36 -14.41 -11.86
CA ASP A 25 -27.58 -13.12 -12.56
C ASP A 25 -27.65 -11.94 -11.60
N ILE A 26 -28.21 -12.15 -10.41
CA ILE A 26 -28.28 -11.14 -9.35
C ILE A 26 -27.22 -11.45 -8.29
N LYS A 27 -26.32 -10.51 -8.07
CA LYS A 27 -25.30 -10.56 -7.01
C LYS A 27 -25.89 -9.97 -5.75
N VAL A 28 -25.53 -10.54 -4.59
CA VAL A 28 -26.04 -10.09 -3.29
C VAL A 28 -24.86 -9.71 -2.39
N LEU A 29 -24.86 -8.49 -1.88
CA LEU A 29 -23.90 -8.01 -0.90
C LEU A 29 -24.61 -7.82 0.43
N THR A 30 -24.14 -8.46 1.49
CA THR A 30 -24.64 -8.28 2.85
C THR A 30 -23.75 -7.30 3.58
N GLY A 31 -24.32 -6.18 3.99
CA GLY A 31 -23.69 -5.21 4.87
C GLY A 31 -24.03 -5.44 6.33
N GLU A 32 -23.45 -4.61 7.22
CA GLU A 32 -23.80 -4.58 8.65
C GLU A 32 -25.21 -4.00 8.87
N LYS A 33 -25.69 -3.14 7.94
CA LYS A 33 -26.95 -2.42 8.08
C LYS A 33 -28.02 -2.96 7.14
N ASP A 34 -27.64 -3.31 5.91
CA ASP A 34 -28.60 -3.64 4.87
C ASP A 34 -28.05 -4.72 3.89
N THR A 35 -28.90 -5.17 2.99
CA THR A 35 -28.56 -6.12 1.92
C THR A 35 -28.80 -5.45 0.56
N TYR A 36 -27.81 -5.53 -0.32
CA TYR A 36 -27.81 -4.88 -1.63
C TYR A 36 -27.83 -5.94 -2.73
N GLN A 37 -28.62 -5.70 -3.76
CA GLN A 37 -28.74 -6.56 -4.93
C GLN A 37 -28.38 -5.81 -6.20
N ALA A 38 -27.57 -6.43 -7.05
CA ALA A 38 -27.15 -5.84 -8.33
C ALA A 38 -26.89 -6.91 -9.39
N LYS A 39 -27.09 -6.56 -10.66
CA LYS A 39 -26.67 -7.39 -11.80
C LYS A 39 -25.14 -7.36 -11.97
N ASN A 40 -24.54 -6.18 -11.80
CA ASN A 40 -23.11 -5.97 -11.94
C ASN A 40 -22.52 -5.39 -10.66
N ILE A 41 -21.29 -5.78 -10.34
CA ILE A 41 -20.51 -5.29 -9.18
C ILE A 41 -19.12 -4.89 -9.64
N ILE A 42 -18.65 -3.72 -9.20
CA ILE A 42 -17.26 -3.30 -9.31
C ILE A 42 -16.62 -3.35 -7.92
N ILE A 43 -15.64 -4.23 -7.72
CA ILE A 43 -14.87 -4.32 -6.48
C ILE A 43 -13.73 -3.28 -6.55
N ALA A 44 -13.83 -2.22 -5.75
CA ALA A 44 -12.86 -1.12 -5.71
C ALA A 44 -12.36 -0.86 -4.27
N THR A 45 -12.16 -1.95 -3.50
CA THR A 45 -11.85 -1.91 -2.07
C THR A 45 -10.40 -1.54 -1.77
N GLY A 46 -9.55 -1.45 -2.80
CA GLY A 46 -8.17 -1.00 -2.69
C GLY A 46 -7.23 -1.98 -1.98
N ALA A 47 -6.08 -1.46 -1.59
CA ALA A 47 -5.07 -2.15 -0.80
C ALA A 47 -4.44 -1.17 0.20
N TYR A 48 -3.86 -1.67 1.28
CA TYR A 48 -3.15 -0.86 2.25
C TYR A 48 -1.74 -1.39 2.51
N ALA A 49 -0.84 -0.49 2.86
CA ALA A 49 0.50 -0.88 3.26
C ALA A 49 0.46 -1.66 4.56
N ARG A 50 1.19 -2.76 4.63
CA ARG A 50 1.38 -3.51 5.88
C ARG A 50 2.06 -2.57 6.88
N PRO A 51 1.47 -2.37 8.07
CA PRO A 51 2.09 -1.57 9.12
C PRO A 51 3.48 -2.09 9.51
N ILE A 52 4.40 -1.21 9.87
CA ILE A 52 5.73 -1.57 10.40
C ILE A 52 5.54 -2.38 11.68
N GLY A 53 4.52 -2.04 12.48
CA GLY A 53 4.14 -2.73 13.70
C GLY A 53 4.87 -2.21 14.93
N CYS A 54 5.46 -1.02 14.86
CA CYS A 54 6.14 -0.40 15.98
C CYS A 54 5.17 0.44 16.85
N LYS A 55 5.50 0.59 18.12
CA LYS A 55 4.77 1.49 19.02
C LYS A 55 4.90 2.94 18.55
N GLY A 56 3.81 3.70 18.56
CA GLY A 56 3.75 5.09 18.10
C GLY A 56 3.50 5.26 16.60
N GLU A 57 3.52 4.20 15.79
CA GLU A 57 3.39 4.27 14.34
C GLU A 57 2.19 5.08 13.84
N GLN A 58 1.02 4.86 14.43
CA GLN A 58 -0.23 5.51 14.00
C GLN A 58 -0.22 7.02 14.26
N GLU A 59 0.46 7.47 15.31
CA GLU A 59 0.58 8.87 15.66
C GLU A 59 1.43 9.65 14.66
N TYR A 60 2.52 9.01 14.17
CA TYR A 60 3.48 9.65 13.27
C TYR A 60 3.25 9.33 11.80
N LYS A 61 2.18 8.61 11.45
CA LYS A 61 1.76 8.41 10.07
C LYS A 61 1.39 9.74 9.42
N GLY A 62 2.10 10.13 8.34
CA GLY A 62 2.01 11.44 7.71
C GLY A 62 2.71 12.57 8.48
N ARG A 63 3.44 12.23 9.57
CA ARG A 63 4.21 13.17 10.40
C ARG A 63 5.67 12.72 10.56
N GLY A 64 6.21 12.06 9.54
CA GLY A 64 7.54 11.46 9.49
C GLY A 64 7.52 10.00 9.07
N ILE A 65 6.40 9.28 9.27
CA ILE A 65 6.22 7.92 8.73
C ILE A 65 5.41 7.98 7.43
N SER A 66 5.93 7.34 6.39
CA SER A 66 5.29 7.20 5.08
C SER A 66 5.34 5.75 4.56
N TYR A 67 4.49 5.45 3.59
CA TYR A 67 4.42 4.19 2.86
C TYR A 67 4.48 4.38 1.34
N CYS A 68 4.81 5.60 0.88
CA CYS A 68 4.89 5.94 -0.53
C CYS A 68 6.07 6.89 -0.77
N ALA A 69 7.20 6.37 -1.27
CA ALA A 69 8.36 7.23 -1.56
C ALA A 69 8.06 8.23 -2.68
N THR A 70 7.38 7.81 -3.74
CA THR A 70 7.03 8.71 -4.86
C THR A 70 6.08 9.85 -4.45
N CYS A 71 5.29 9.65 -3.38
CA CYS A 71 4.38 10.66 -2.85
C CYS A 71 5.12 11.69 -1.98
N ASP A 72 6.02 11.20 -1.11
CA ASP A 72 6.47 11.94 0.06
C ASP A 72 7.97 12.25 0.08
N ALA A 73 8.77 11.71 -0.87
CA ALA A 73 10.23 11.89 -0.88
C ALA A 73 10.68 13.36 -0.81
N ASN A 74 9.96 14.26 -1.47
CA ASN A 74 10.27 15.69 -1.48
C ASN A 74 10.24 16.34 -0.10
N PHE A 75 9.42 15.84 0.84
CA PHE A 75 9.36 16.37 2.21
C PHE A 75 10.60 16.03 3.03
N PHE A 76 11.44 15.11 2.55
CA PHE A 76 12.64 14.64 3.22
C PHE A 76 13.93 15.00 2.46
N THR A 77 13.87 16.06 1.63
CA THR A 77 15.04 16.58 0.91
C THR A 77 16.12 17.02 1.89
N ASP A 78 17.36 16.52 1.69
CA ASP A 78 18.53 16.73 2.53
C ASP A 78 18.43 16.23 3.98
N LEU A 79 17.39 15.44 4.30
CA LEU A 79 17.22 14.80 5.60
C LEU A 79 17.77 13.36 5.61
N GLU A 80 17.91 12.78 6.79
CA GLU A 80 18.10 11.34 6.95
C GLU A 80 16.78 10.60 6.82
N VAL A 81 16.82 9.47 6.13
CA VAL A 81 15.65 8.62 5.88
C VAL A 81 15.98 7.17 6.24
N TYR A 82 15.02 6.50 6.85
CA TYR A 82 15.09 5.10 7.21
C TYR A 82 14.02 4.34 6.41
N VAL A 83 14.36 3.13 5.94
CA VAL A 83 13.48 2.26 5.16
C VAL A 83 13.34 0.93 5.89
N ALA A 84 12.17 0.63 6.41
CA ALA A 84 11.87 -0.67 6.98
C ALA A 84 11.44 -1.64 5.88
N GLY A 85 12.27 -2.67 5.60
CA GLY A 85 12.03 -3.66 4.56
C GLY A 85 13.32 -4.27 4.02
N GLY A 86 13.21 -5.15 3.02
CA GLY A 86 14.39 -5.79 2.41
C GLY A 86 14.05 -6.66 1.19
N GLY A 87 12.83 -6.51 0.65
CA GLY A 87 12.43 -7.05 -0.65
C GLY A 87 12.65 -6.03 -1.77
N ASP A 88 12.30 -6.41 -3.02
CA ASP A 88 12.48 -5.56 -4.21
C ASP A 88 11.96 -4.13 -3.99
N ALA A 89 10.70 -3.99 -3.60
CA ALA A 89 10.08 -2.68 -3.36
C ALA A 89 10.86 -1.84 -2.34
N ALA A 90 11.28 -2.42 -1.22
CA ALA A 90 12.01 -1.68 -0.20
C ALA A 90 13.36 -1.15 -0.70
N VAL A 91 14.08 -1.95 -1.49
CA VAL A 91 15.41 -1.60 -1.99
C VAL A 91 15.30 -0.62 -3.16
N GLU A 92 14.33 -0.80 -4.06
CA GLU A 92 14.07 0.14 -5.17
C GLU A 92 13.62 1.51 -4.65
N GLU A 93 12.72 1.54 -3.67
CA GLU A 93 12.26 2.78 -3.06
C GLU A 93 13.38 3.46 -2.23
N ALA A 94 14.24 2.68 -1.56
CA ALA A 94 15.44 3.22 -0.91
C ALA A 94 16.38 3.88 -1.92
N LEU A 95 16.63 3.23 -3.07
CA LEU A 95 17.40 3.83 -4.17
C LEU A 95 16.74 5.10 -4.72
N TYR A 96 15.42 5.11 -4.85
CA TYR A 96 14.68 6.30 -5.28
C TYR A 96 14.84 7.45 -4.27
N LEU A 97 14.70 7.18 -2.97
CA LEU A 97 14.85 8.14 -1.89
C LEU A 97 16.24 8.80 -1.85
N THR A 98 17.31 8.11 -2.32
CA THR A 98 18.66 8.73 -2.38
C THR A 98 18.76 9.93 -3.30
N LYS A 99 17.80 10.13 -4.20
CA LYS A 99 17.73 11.33 -5.07
C LYS A 99 17.36 12.59 -4.29
N PHE A 100 16.73 12.44 -3.15
CA PHE A 100 16.23 13.52 -2.29
C PHE A 100 16.99 13.57 -0.98
N ALA A 101 17.02 12.46 -0.26
CA ALA A 101 17.61 12.35 1.06
C ALA A 101 19.15 12.50 1.04
N ARG A 102 19.69 13.02 2.13
CA ARG A 102 21.13 13.09 2.41
C ARG A 102 21.71 11.70 2.64
N LYS A 103 20.97 10.85 3.36
CA LYS A 103 21.33 9.48 3.69
C LYS A 103 20.08 8.61 3.80
N VAL A 104 20.14 7.38 3.33
CA VAL A 104 19.09 6.39 3.45
C VAL A 104 19.62 5.18 4.19
N THR A 105 18.95 4.74 5.26
CA THR A 105 19.35 3.56 6.01
C THR A 105 18.26 2.50 5.91
N ILE A 106 18.59 1.35 5.31
CA ILE A 106 17.68 0.21 5.22
C ILE A 106 17.75 -0.60 6.51
N ILE A 107 16.61 -0.74 7.19
CA ILE A 107 16.44 -1.56 8.40
C ILE A 107 15.82 -2.88 7.98
N HIS A 108 16.58 -3.97 8.10
CA HIS A 108 16.11 -5.28 7.71
C HIS A 108 16.28 -6.33 8.81
N ARG A 109 15.24 -7.14 9.00
CA ARG A 109 15.20 -8.18 10.04
C ARG A 109 16.09 -9.40 9.79
N ARG A 110 16.83 -9.44 8.68
CA ARG A 110 17.78 -10.49 8.30
C ARG A 110 19.14 -9.86 8.04
N ASP A 111 20.15 -10.71 7.89
CA ASP A 111 21.52 -10.33 7.52
C ASP A 111 21.75 -10.23 6.01
N GLU A 112 20.71 -10.52 5.21
CA GLU A 112 20.73 -10.40 3.75
C GLU A 112 19.41 -9.88 3.20
N LEU A 113 19.45 -9.16 2.09
CA LEU A 113 18.26 -8.69 1.38
C LEU A 113 17.60 -9.85 0.62
N ARG A 114 16.27 -9.75 0.44
CA ARG A 114 15.49 -10.68 -0.40
C ARG A 114 15.24 -10.13 -1.81
N ALA A 115 15.66 -8.90 -2.07
CA ALA A 115 15.55 -8.26 -3.37
C ALA A 115 16.35 -9.02 -4.43
N ALA A 116 16.02 -8.83 -5.71
CA ALA A 116 16.81 -9.38 -6.82
C ALA A 116 18.27 -8.88 -6.74
N LYS A 117 19.24 -9.74 -7.07
CA LYS A 117 20.68 -9.43 -6.94
C LYS A 117 21.08 -8.15 -7.65
N SER A 118 20.55 -7.91 -8.85
CA SER A 118 20.84 -6.70 -9.63
C SER A 118 20.38 -5.39 -8.93
N ILE A 119 19.33 -5.47 -8.09
CA ILE A 119 18.86 -4.34 -7.29
C ILE A 119 19.75 -4.18 -6.06
N GLN A 120 20.12 -5.30 -5.42
CA GLN A 120 21.05 -5.31 -4.29
C GLN A 120 22.41 -4.68 -4.64
N GLU A 121 22.99 -5.06 -5.79
CA GLU A 121 24.27 -4.51 -6.26
C GLU A 121 24.23 -2.97 -6.36
N LYS A 122 23.15 -2.42 -6.88
CA LYS A 122 22.94 -0.96 -6.96
C LYS A 122 22.87 -0.32 -5.57
N ALA A 123 22.18 -0.96 -4.63
CA ALA A 123 22.06 -0.46 -3.27
C ALA A 123 23.40 -0.52 -2.52
N PHE A 124 24.16 -1.61 -2.64
CA PHE A 124 25.48 -1.74 -2.04
C PHE A 124 26.53 -0.78 -2.62
N ALA A 125 26.39 -0.45 -3.90
CA ALA A 125 27.29 0.51 -4.59
C ALA A 125 26.92 1.98 -4.29
N ASN A 126 25.76 2.26 -3.70
CA ASN A 126 25.30 3.64 -3.48
C ASN A 126 25.87 4.20 -2.16
N PRO A 127 26.72 5.25 -2.20
CA PRO A 127 27.37 5.79 -1.00
C PRO A 127 26.39 6.44 -0.01
N LYS A 128 25.16 6.74 -0.41
CA LYS A 128 24.11 7.27 0.47
C LYS A 128 23.34 6.18 1.21
N ILE A 129 23.50 4.89 0.84
CA ILE A 129 22.78 3.79 1.47
C ILE A 129 23.61 3.12 2.55
N ALA A 130 23.03 3.00 3.74
CA ALA A 130 23.53 2.22 4.85
C ALA A 130 22.53 1.10 5.21
N PHE A 131 22.99 0.11 5.97
CA PHE A 131 22.17 -1.03 6.36
C PHE A 131 22.22 -1.25 7.87
N LEU A 132 21.07 -1.49 8.48
CA LEU A 132 20.89 -2.02 9.82
C LEU A 132 20.33 -3.43 9.71
N TRP A 133 21.22 -4.40 9.77
CA TRP A 133 20.89 -5.82 9.65
C TRP A 133 20.33 -6.39 10.95
N ASP A 134 19.62 -7.51 10.83
CA ASP A 134 19.01 -8.24 11.94
C ASP A 134 18.17 -7.35 12.87
N SER A 135 17.56 -6.32 12.31
CA SER A 135 17.00 -5.20 13.05
C SER A 135 15.55 -4.94 12.68
N VAL A 136 14.75 -4.56 13.66
CA VAL A 136 13.36 -4.13 13.51
C VAL A 136 13.14 -2.83 14.27
N VAL A 137 12.19 -2.02 13.78
CA VAL A 137 11.74 -0.82 14.50
C VAL A 137 10.80 -1.26 15.61
N GLU A 138 11.08 -0.91 16.84
CA GLU A 138 10.29 -1.28 18.03
C GLU A 138 9.35 -0.15 18.45
N GLU A 139 9.85 1.07 18.50
CA GLU A 139 9.13 2.26 18.97
C GLU A 139 9.57 3.50 18.20
N VAL A 140 8.65 4.42 18.02
CA VAL A 140 8.90 5.76 17.47
C VAL A 140 8.24 6.82 18.35
N SER A 141 8.85 8.02 18.42
CA SER A 141 8.33 9.14 19.20
C SER A 141 8.85 10.49 18.67
N GLY A 142 8.29 11.58 19.19
CA GLY A 142 8.69 12.94 18.87
C GLY A 142 7.72 13.97 19.42
N ASP A 143 7.93 15.23 19.12
CA ASP A 143 7.03 16.33 19.45
C ASP A 143 6.35 16.84 18.16
N GLY A 144 5.17 16.28 17.86
CA GLY A 144 4.41 16.60 16.66
C GLY A 144 4.95 15.99 15.36
N LEU A 145 6.27 15.85 15.22
CA LEU A 145 6.97 15.18 14.11
C LEU A 145 7.83 14.03 14.64
N LEU A 146 8.18 13.10 13.76
CA LEU A 146 9.03 11.96 14.09
C LEU A 146 10.47 12.40 14.36
N GLN A 147 10.92 12.21 15.58
CA GLN A 147 12.25 12.66 16.03
C GLN A 147 13.11 11.56 16.62
N THR A 148 12.50 10.48 17.07
CA THR A 148 13.20 9.40 17.77
C THR A 148 12.68 8.05 17.31
N MET A 149 13.58 7.10 17.16
CA MET A 149 13.27 5.71 16.86
C MET A 149 14.12 4.78 17.71
N THR A 150 13.53 3.76 18.27
CA THR A 150 14.23 2.64 18.92
C THR A 150 14.23 1.45 17.98
N VAL A 151 15.41 0.99 17.62
CA VAL A 151 15.64 -0.19 16.79
C VAL A 151 16.13 -1.32 17.68
N LYS A 152 15.56 -2.51 17.51
CA LYS A 152 15.96 -3.73 18.21
C LYS A 152 16.72 -4.66 17.27
N ASN A 153 17.92 -5.08 17.65
CA ASN A 153 18.58 -6.18 16.99
C ASN A 153 17.96 -7.49 17.46
N ILE A 154 17.38 -8.27 16.53
CA ILE A 154 16.64 -9.49 16.88
C ILE A 154 17.51 -10.70 17.19
N LYS A 155 18.82 -10.67 16.82
CA LYS A 155 19.78 -11.72 17.15
C LYS A 155 20.39 -11.51 18.54
N THR A 156 20.78 -10.27 18.86
CA THR A 156 21.43 -9.94 20.16
C THR A 156 20.44 -9.52 21.24
N GLY A 157 19.23 -9.05 20.84
CA GLY A 157 18.26 -8.42 21.73
C GLY A 157 18.59 -6.99 22.13
N GLU A 158 19.67 -6.42 21.59
CA GLU A 158 20.15 -5.09 21.92
C GLU A 158 19.26 -4.01 21.31
N PHE A 159 19.04 -2.93 22.05
CA PHE A 159 18.27 -1.77 21.59
C PHE A 159 19.20 -0.60 21.28
N THR A 160 19.00 0.01 20.13
CA THR A 160 19.69 1.22 19.70
C THR A 160 18.68 2.35 19.55
N LYS A 161 18.90 3.45 20.25
CA LYS A 161 18.12 4.67 20.07
C LYS A 161 18.74 5.51 18.97
N ILE A 162 17.90 5.93 18.00
CA ILE A 162 18.25 6.83 16.91
C ILE A 162 17.47 8.12 17.14
N GLU A 163 18.17 9.24 17.11
CA GLU A 163 17.60 10.58 17.28
C GLU A 163 17.83 11.41 16.01
N ALA A 164 16.89 12.29 15.70
CA ALA A 164 17.03 13.24 14.61
C ALA A 164 18.23 14.16 14.84
N ASP A 165 18.93 14.52 13.76
CA ASP A 165 19.94 15.57 13.83
C ASP A 165 19.27 16.84 14.41
N PRO A 166 19.84 17.46 15.44
CA PRO A 166 19.27 18.68 16.04
C PRO A 166 19.02 19.82 15.06
N LYS A 167 19.76 19.87 13.93
CA LYS A 167 19.56 20.87 12.88
C LYS A 167 18.34 20.59 12.02
N ASP A 168 18.03 19.31 11.82
CA ASP A 168 16.90 18.86 10.99
C ASP A 168 15.60 18.80 11.80
N GLY A 169 15.69 18.41 13.08
CA GLY A 169 14.56 18.30 13.99
C GLY A 169 13.60 17.14 13.69
N LEU A 170 13.84 16.37 12.61
CA LEU A 170 13.05 15.20 12.23
C LEU A 170 13.88 14.29 11.30
N PHE A 171 13.39 13.08 11.09
CA PHE A 171 13.81 12.18 10.00
C PHE A 171 12.60 11.49 9.37
N GLY A 172 12.79 10.87 8.21
CA GLY A 172 11.75 10.06 7.53
C GLY A 172 11.89 8.58 7.89
N LEU A 173 10.76 7.90 8.12
CA LEU A 173 10.68 6.44 8.22
C LEU A 173 9.68 5.91 7.18
N PHE A 174 10.15 5.11 6.23
CA PHE A 174 9.35 4.54 5.18
C PHE A 174 9.13 3.05 5.40
N GLY A 175 7.85 2.60 5.37
CA GLY A 175 7.49 1.20 5.55
C GLY A 175 7.26 0.49 4.22
N PHE A 176 8.17 -0.41 3.81
CA PHE A 176 8.02 -1.23 2.60
C PHE A 176 8.13 -2.72 2.93
N ILE A 177 7.26 -3.19 3.83
CA ILE A 177 7.21 -4.59 4.28
C ILE A 177 6.08 -5.39 3.65
N GLY A 178 5.46 -4.82 2.61
CA GLY A 178 4.41 -5.41 1.79
C GLY A 178 3.13 -4.59 1.75
N MET A 179 2.24 -4.97 0.83
CA MET A 179 0.89 -4.42 0.69
C MET A 179 -0.12 -5.54 0.97
N ILE A 180 -1.30 -5.19 1.44
CA ILE A 180 -2.40 -6.11 1.72
C ILE A 180 -3.62 -5.64 0.92
N PRO A 181 -4.08 -6.42 -0.07
CA PRO A 181 -5.32 -6.09 -0.79
C PRO A 181 -6.54 -6.33 0.10
N ASN A 182 -7.54 -5.45 0.00
CA ASN A 182 -8.81 -5.57 0.73
C ASN A 182 -9.76 -6.53 0.01
N THR A 183 -9.41 -7.82 -0.03
CA THR A 183 -10.14 -8.87 -0.72
C THR A 183 -10.87 -9.83 0.21
N GLY A 184 -10.82 -9.68 1.53
CA GLY A 184 -11.27 -10.65 2.50
C GLY A 184 -12.70 -11.16 2.29
N VAL A 185 -13.62 -10.28 1.85
CA VAL A 185 -15.03 -10.64 1.56
C VAL A 185 -15.17 -11.43 0.24
N PHE A 186 -14.19 -11.30 -0.68
CA PHE A 186 -14.27 -11.78 -2.06
C PHE A 186 -13.27 -12.90 -2.38
N ALA A 187 -12.29 -13.17 -1.52
CA ALA A 187 -11.12 -14.01 -1.81
C ALA A 187 -11.46 -15.44 -2.27
N ASP A 188 -12.51 -16.03 -1.73
CA ASP A 188 -12.97 -17.39 -2.10
C ASP A 188 -13.97 -17.39 -3.28
N LYS A 189 -14.31 -16.23 -3.82
CA LYS A 189 -15.39 -16.05 -4.79
C LYS A 189 -14.90 -15.55 -6.14
N VAL A 190 -13.73 -14.93 -6.18
CA VAL A 190 -13.05 -14.47 -7.39
C VAL A 190 -11.61 -14.99 -7.41
N GLU A 191 -11.05 -15.16 -8.59
CA GLU A 191 -9.65 -15.58 -8.71
C GLU A 191 -8.70 -14.48 -8.21
N THR A 192 -7.74 -14.91 -7.38
CA THR A 192 -6.66 -14.05 -6.88
C THR A 192 -5.28 -14.61 -7.24
N ASP A 193 -4.26 -13.77 -7.15
CA ASP A 193 -2.88 -14.21 -7.19
C ASP A 193 -2.42 -14.76 -5.82
N ASP A 194 -1.17 -15.21 -5.74
CA ASP A 194 -0.53 -15.72 -4.51
C ASP A 194 -0.39 -14.67 -3.39
N LYS A 195 -0.60 -13.38 -3.70
CA LYS A 195 -0.59 -12.26 -2.75
C LYS A 195 -1.99 -11.78 -2.37
N GLY A 196 -3.03 -12.41 -2.93
CA GLY A 196 -4.44 -12.10 -2.66
C GLY A 196 -5.04 -10.97 -3.51
N TYR A 197 -4.34 -10.47 -4.54
CA TYR A 197 -4.87 -9.48 -5.47
C TYR A 197 -5.81 -10.13 -6.50
N ILE A 198 -6.94 -9.48 -6.80
CA ILE A 198 -7.91 -9.97 -7.78
C ILE A 198 -7.28 -9.96 -9.18
N LYS A 199 -7.36 -11.11 -9.88
CA LYS A 199 -6.97 -11.20 -11.28
C LYS A 199 -8.08 -10.62 -12.15
N THR A 200 -7.70 -9.79 -13.12
CA THR A 200 -8.63 -9.25 -14.13
C THR A 200 -7.95 -9.26 -15.49
N ASP A 201 -8.76 -9.21 -16.54
CA ASP A 201 -8.29 -8.85 -17.88
C ASP A 201 -8.06 -7.31 -18.00
N GLU A 202 -7.75 -6.85 -19.22
CA GLU A 202 -7.53 -5.43 -19.51
C GLU A 202 -8.81 -4.59 -19.40
N ASP A 203 -9.97 -5.22 -19.55
CA ASP A 203 -11.31 -4.64 -19.44
C ASP A 203 -11.91 -4.73 -18.03
N MET A 204 -11.08 -5.06 -17.04
CA MET A 204 -11.45 -5.15 -15.62
C MET A 204 -12.38 -6.30 -15.24
N HIS A 205 -12.67 -7.26 -16.15
CA HIS A 205 -13.47 -8.44 -15.83
C HIS A 205 -12.69 -9.37 -14.88
N THR A 206 -13.40 -9.89 -13.90
CA THR A 206 -12.92 -11.03 -13.10
C THR A 206 -13.32 -12.36 -13.79
N ASN A 207 -13.00 -13.48 -13.18
CA ASN A 207 -13.46 -14.80 -13.61
C ASN A 207 -14.98 -15.03 -13.39
N VAL A 208 -15.67 -14.11 -12.71
CA VAL A 208 -17.12 -14.20 -12.43
C VAL A 208 -17.89 -13.23 -13.32
N PRO A 209 -18.83 -13.71 -14.17
CA PRO A 209 -19.63 -12.84 -15.03
C PRO A 209 -20.37 -11.76 -14.25
N GLY A 210 -20.32 -10.51 -14.72
CA GLY A 210 -20.92 -9.35 -14.06
C GLY A 210 -20.18 -8.85 -12.81
N VAL A 211 -18.97 -9.39 -12.55
CA VAL A 211 -18.11 -8.92 -11.46
C VAL A 211 -16.80 -8.37 -12.01
N TYR A 212 -16.52 -7.14 -11.71
CA TYR A 212 -15.34 -6.38 -12.13
C TYR A 212 -14.49 -6.01 -10.92
N ALA A 213 -13.20 -5.74 -11.14
CA ALA A 213 -12.35 -5.17 -10.10
C ALA A 213 -11.53 -4.01 -10.65
N ALA A 214 -11.40 -2.93 -9.85
CA ALA A 214 -10.73 -1.70 -10.25
C ALA A 214 -9.81 -1.18 -9.14
N GLY A 215 -8.72 -0.51 -9.52
CA GLY A 215 -7.79 0.11 -8.60
C GLY A 215 -6.83 -0.87 -7.92
N ASP A 216 -6.41 -0.53 -6.72
CA ASP A 216 -5.28 -1.18 -6.05
C ASP A 216 -5.57 -2.61 -5.54
N VAL A 217 -6.83 -3.03 -5.54
CA VAL A 217 -7.26 -4.37 -5.16
C VAL A 217 -6.90 -5.44 -6.19
N ARG A 218 -6.65 -5.06 -7.44
CA ARG A 218 -6.34 -5.97 -8.54
C ARG A 218 -4.84 -6.14 -8.78
N VAL A 219 -4.48 -7.20 -9.50
CA VAL A 219 -3.11 -7.42 -9.98
C VAL A 219 -2.70 -6.29 -10.92
N LYS A 220 -1.70 -5.51 -10.55
CA LYS A 220 -1.15 -4.42 -11.37
C LYS A 220 0.26 -4.03 -10.90
N SER A 221 1.02 -3.40 -11.80
CA SER A 221 2.40 -2.98 -11.53
C SER A 221 2.48 -1.67 -10.74
N LEU A 222 1.55 -0.74 -10.98
CA LEU A 222 1.55 0.60 -10.38
C LEU A 222 0.25 0.87 -9.63
N ARG A 223 0.37 1.25 -8.34
CA ARG A 223 -0.74 1.63 -7.46
C ARG A 223 -0.66 3.11 -7.15
N GLN A 224 -1.42 3.90 -7.90
CA GLN A 224 -1.54 5.35 -7.77
C GLN A 224 -2.98 5.77 -8.08
N VAL A 225 -3.38 6.94 -7.58
CA VAL A 225 -4.73 7.48 -7.79
C VAL A 225 -5.11 7.51 -9.27
N VAL A 226 -4.19 7.98 -10.13
CA VAL A 226 -4.43 8.07 -11.58
C VAL A 226 -4.71 6.70 -12.22
N THR A 227 -4.00 5.64 -11.79
CA THR A 227 -4.24 4.28 -12.31
C THR A 227 -5.52 3.66 -11.75
N ALA A 228 -5.90 4.00 -10.52
CA ALA A 228 -7.18 3.57 -9.94
C ALA A 228 -8.36 4.24 -10.63
N VAL A 229 -8.26 5.53 -10.95
CA VAL A 229 -9.28 6.27 -11.72
C VAL A 229 -9.44 5.70 -13.13
N ALA A 230 -8.33 5.40 -13.82
CA ALA A 230 -8.36 4.78 -15.14
C ALA A 230 -9.07 3.41 -15.12
N ASP A 231 -8.72 2.53 -14.17
CA ASP A 231 -9.39 1.23 -13.99
C ASP A 231 -10.91 1.42 -13.75
N GLY A 232 -11.28 2.38 -12.89
CA GLY A 232 -12.68 2.67 -12.58
C GLY A 232 -13.48 3.12 -13.82
N ALA A 233 -12.88 3.94 -14.66
CA ALA A 233 -13.48 4.40 -15.90
C ALA A 233 -13.70 3.22 -16.88
N ILE A 234 -12.70 2.35 -17.03
CA ILE A 234 -12.83 1.14 -17.89
C ILE A 234 -13.94 0.24 -17.34
N ALA A 235 -13.91 -0.10 -16.06
CA ALA A 235 -14.92 -0.95 -15.44
C ALA A 235 -16.34 -0.40 -15.61
N ALA A 236 -16.54 0.91 -15.44
CA ALA A 236 -17.85 1.55 -15.61
C ALA A 236 -18.38 1.42 -17.05
N VAL A 237 -17.51 1.62 -18.05
CA VAL A 237 -17.87 1.44 -19.47
C VAL A 237 -18.21 -0.01 -19.78
N GLN A 238 -17.48 -0.98 -19.21
CA GLN A 238 -17.80 -2.39 -19.43
C GLN A 238 -19.11 -2.80 -18.76
N VAL A 239 -19.43 -2.28 -17.59
CA VAL A 239 -20.74 -2.47 -16.95
C VAL A 239 -21.85 -1.91 -17.83
N GLU A 240 -21.70 -0.71 -18.35
CA GLU A 240 -22.69 -0.08 -19.23
C GLU A 240 -22.94 -0.92 -20.50
N ARG A 241 -21.85 -1.39 -21.15
CA ARG A 241 -21.94 -2.26 -22.32
C ARG A 241 -22.64 -3.59 -22.02
N SER A 242 -22.39 -4.18 -20.84
CA SER A 242 -23.02 -5.44 -20.42
C SER A 242 -24.52 -5.31 -20.16
N MET A 243 -25.02 -4.09 -19.93
CA MET A 243 -26.43 -3.81 -19.68
C MET A 243 -27.19 -3.35 -20.96
N SER A 244 -26.43 -2.95 -21.96
CA SER A 244 -27.01 -2.54 -23.26
C SER A 244 -27.23 -3.75 -24.12
N ASP A 245 -28.47 -3.98 -24.57
CA ASP A 245 -28.84 -4.99 -25.58
C ASP A 245 -28.37 -4.50 -26.98
N TYR A 246 -27.07 -4.52 -27.26
CA TYR A 246 -26.49 -4.30 -28.58
C TYR A 246 -26.10 -5.62 -29.22
#